data_b53f8811a6e6f469ce87f31157ddf60f
#
_entry.id   b53f8811a6e6f469ce87f31157ddf60f
#
_cell.length_a   1.000
_cell.length_b   1.000
_cell.length_c   1.000
_cell.angle_alpha   90.00
_cell.angle_beta   90.00
_cell.angle_gamma   90.00
#
_symmetry.space_group_name_H-M   'P 1'
#
loop_
_entity.id
_entity.type
_entity.pdbx_description
1 polymer ?
#
loop_
_entity_poly.entity_id
_entity_poly.type
_entity_poly.pdbx_seq_one_letter_code
_entity_poly.pdbx_strand_id
1 'polypeptide(L)'
;MHPNRLLRLAAATLAAGVLLTACGTGTEGGSGGGNEKITLNVNLFGNFGYQDLYAEYQKSHPNITIQERTAAYNDHHRDLITHLATGSGAGDIEGVDTGFIAQMRERGNLFVDLGKDRQSEYLDWKWAASLAKDGKQVGYGTDVGGLAICYRRDLFEKAGMPFDRDQVSAAWGSGWDQYIEFGKRYAAKAPAGSAFFDGGGQLFNAIIGQAPVGYYNEDNAIVVSTNPDVRKAWDLTVKAIQSNLSAKLIGSSQEWNNGFAKDQFATIACPAWMMTKIKDQAKHAAGEWDVASVPGGGGNWGGSYLTVPKQGKHIEEAKKLAAWLTAPEQQAKVFTARGNLPSIPALYDKPDIAQYKDAFFNNAPVGQLFTTAAKQLKPQYQGPRAGDVQTTIRDALVRIEQGKQRSDESWTQMVSDVERLAK
;
A
#
# COMPACT_ATOMS: atom_id res chain seq x y z
N MET A 1 0.35 52.92 -39.69
CA MET A 1 0.94 52.82 -41.04
C MET A 1 1.00 51.35 -41.42
N HIS A 2 0.15 50.98 -42.32
CA HIS A 2 0.15 49.75 -43.13
C HIS A 2 1.28 49.82 -44.19
N PRO A 3 1.62 48.75 -45.01
CA PRO A 3 0.77 47.72 -45.58
C PRO A 3 1.36 46.31 -45.73
N ASN A 4 0.51 45.28 -45.77
CA ASN A 4 0.09 44.35 -46.86
C ASN A 4 1.16 43.83 -47.86
N ARG A 5 1.10 42.51 -48.09
CA ARG A 5 0.95 41.74 -49.37
C ARG A 5 1.08 40.22 -49.06
N LEU A 6 0.08 39.39 -49.16
CA LEU A 6 -0.71 38.81 -50.28
C LEU A 6 0.13 38.22 -51.45
N LEU A 7 -0.11 36.96 -51.73
CA LEU A 7 -0.30 36.23 -53.01
C LEU A 7 0.45 34.88 -53.02
N ARG A 8 -0.13 33.77 -53.27
CA ARG A 8 -0.99 33.02 -54.20
C ARG A 8 -0.38 31.63 -54.47
N LEU A 9 -1.13 30.63 -54.23
CA LEU A 9 -1.72 29.63 -55.16
C LEU A 9 -0.83 29.06 -56.28
N ALA A 10 -0.64 27.71 -56.27
CA ALA A 10 -0.82 26.90 -57.45
C ALA A 10 -1.04 25.44 -57.07
N ALA A 11 -2.17 24.91 -57.55
CA ALA A 11 -2.55 23.50 -57.58
C ALA A 11 -2.04 22.88 -58.90
N ALA A 12 -1.71 21.61 -58.87
CA ALA A 12 -1.68 20.78 -60.08
C ALA A 12 -1.95 19.31 -59.70
N THR A 13 -3.02 18.82 -60.22
CA THR A 13 -3.54 17.44 -60.35
C THR A 13 -2.89 16.67 -61.47
N LEU A 14 -2.87 15.31 -61.33
CA LEU A 14 -3.13 14.25 -62.36
C LEU A 14 -2.55 12.94 -61.82
N ALA A 15 -3.26 11.90 -61.49
CA ALA A 15 -4.19 10.97 -62.16
C ALA A 15 -3.48 9.83 -62.97
N ALA A 16 -4.05 8.64 -62.78
CA ALA A 16 -3.91 7.35 -63.46
C ALA A 16 -2.95 6.35 -62.77
N GLY A 17 -3.32 5.20 -62.21
CA GLY A 17 -4.32 4.23 -62.63
C GLY A 17 -3.63 3.01 -63.29
N VAL A 18 -3.47 1.88 -62.53
CA VAL A 18 -3.48 0.53 -63.11
C VAL A 18 -3.94 -0.48 -62.07
N LEU A 19 -5.08 -1.12 -62.36
CA LEU A 19 -5.56 -2.34 -61.75
C LEU A 19 -4.79 -3.54 -62.34
N LEU A 20 -4.31 -4.44 -61.48
CA LEU A 20 -4.03 -5.81 -61.89
C LEU A 20 -4.57 -6.75 -60.83
N THR A 21 -5.68 -7.38 -61.16
CA THR A 21 -6.22 -8.57 -60.52
C THR A 21 -5.34 -9.78 -60.81
N ALA A 22 -4.94 -10.50 -59.75
CA ALA A 22 -4.50 -11.88 -59.85
C ALA A 22 -5.17 -12.69 -58.73
N CYS A 23 -6.18 -13.47 -59.14
CA CYS A 23 -6.68 -14.60 -58.35
C CYS A 23 -5.56 -15.66 -58.26
N GLY A 24 -5.27 -16.11 -57.04
CA GLY A 24 -4.39 -17.25 -56.77
C GLY A 24 -4.97 -18.01 -55.58
N THR A 25 -5.44 -19.16 -55.87
CA THR A 25 -6.00 -20.28 -55.12
C THR A 25 -5.42 -20.49 -53.74
N GLY A 26 -6.32 -20.91 -52.81
CA GLY A 26 -6.08 -21.21 -51.42
C GLY A 26 -5.01 -22.23 -51.12
N THR A 27 -4.42 -22.05 -49.98
CA THR A 27 -3.85 -23.15 -49.20
C THR A 27 -4.20 -22.91 -47.74
N GLU A 28 -4.77 -23.93 -47.16
CA GLU A 28 -5.19 -24.02 -45.77
C GLU A 28 -3.99 -23.90 -44.81
N GLY A 29 -4.26 -23.33 -43.64
CA GLY A 29 -3.73 -23.82 -42.37
C GLY A 29 -2.26 -23.57 -42.10
N GLY A 30 -2.02 -22.44 -41.52
CA GLY A 30 -0.88 -22.21 -40.66
C GLY A 30 -1.30 -21.24 -39.59
N SER A 31 -1.75 -21.74 -38.45
CA SER A 31 -1.81 -20.95 -37.23
C SER A 31 -0.38 -20.61 -36.83
N GLY A 32 0.20 -19.68 -37.53
CA GLY A 32 1.42 -18.99 -37.13
C GLY A 32 1.05 -18.08 -35.98
N GLY A 33 1.08 -18.61 -34.77
CA GLY A 33 1.22 -17.78 -33.56
C GLY A 33 2.56 -17.07 -33.64
N GLY A 34 2.66 -16.07 -34.54
CA GLY A 34 3.78 -15.17 -34.62
C GLY A 34 3.83 -14.41 -33.32
N ASN A 35 5.01 -14.34 -32.71
CA ASN A 35 5.34 -13.58 -31.50
C ASN A 35 4.96 -12.10 -31.65
N GLU A 36 3.67 -11.81 -31.54
CA GLU A 36 3.21 -10.42 -31.46
C GLU A 36 3.85 -9.79 -30.22
N LYS A 37 4.48 -8.64 -30.41
CA LYS A 37 5.07 -7.89 -29.30
C LYS A 37 3.95 -7.28 -28.47
N ILE A 38 3.88 -7.65 -27.21
CA ILE A 38 2.88 -7.23 -26.24
C ILE A 38 3.50 -6.27 -25.24
N THR A 39 2.84 -5.17 -24.95
CA THR A 39 3.19 -4.29 -23.82
C THR A 39 2.12 -4.38 -22.76
N LEU A 40 2.49 -4.84 -21.57
CA LEU A 40 1.63 -4.87 -20.38
C LEU A 40 1.91 -3.65 -19.52
N ASN A 41 0.88 -2.84 -19.28
CA ASN A 41 0.93 -1.67 -18.39
C ASN A 41 0.53 -2.11 -16.98
N VAL A 42 1.44 -1.96 -16.03
CA VAL A 42 1.23 -2.26 -14.61
C VAL A 42 1.21 -0.95 -13.86
N ASN A 43 0.05 -0.56 -13.31
CA ASN A 43 -0.12 0.67 -12.56
C ASN A 43 -0.13 0.36 -11.06
N LEU A 44 0.72 1.04 -10.28
CA LEU A 44 0.90 0.81 -8.84
C LEU A 44 0.87 2.12 -8.06
N PHE A 45 0.61 2.00 -6.75
CA PHE A 45 0.71 3.10 -5.78
C PHE A 45 1.93 2.92 -4.88
N GLY A 46 3.08 3.24 -5.34
CA GLY A 46 4.34 3.04 -4.61
C GLY A 46 5.15 1.84 -5.12
N ASN A 47 6.21 1.52 -4.41
CA ASN A 47 7.17 0.50 -4.85
C ASN A 47 6.80 -0.89 -4.31
N PHE A 48 6.30 -1.75 -5.19
CA PHE A 48 5.97 -3.15 -4.86
C PHE A 48 7.17 -4.10 -4.92
N GLY A 49 8.31 -3.62 -5.43
CA GLY A 49 9.54 -4.43 -5.51
C GLY A 49 9.60 -5.39 -6.69
N TYR A 50 8.91 -5.10 -7.77
CA TYR A 50 8.77 -6.01 -8.91
C TYR A 50 9.80 -5.84 -10.02
N GLN A 51 10.70 -4.85 -9.95
CA GLN A 51 11.62 -4.50 -11.05
C GLN A 51 12.47 -5.69 -11.52
N ASP A 52 13.08 -6.43 -10.57
CA ASP A 52 13.87 -7.61 -10.89
C ASP A 52 13.01 -8.76 -11.40
N LEU A 53 11.79 -8.89 -10.87
CA LEU A 53 10.81 -9.89 -11.31
C LEU A 53 10.33 -9.61 -12.74
N TYR A 54 10.12 -8.35 -13.11
CA TYR A 54 9.82 -8.01 -14.51
C TYR A 54 10.92 -8.44 -15.45
N ALA A 55 12.19 -8.18 -15.09
CA ALA A 55 13.32 -8.62 -15.88
C ALA A 55 13.39 -10.15 -15.99
N GLU A 56 13.09 -10.87 -14.92
CA GLU A 56 13.03 -12.33 -14.90
C GLU A 56 11.89 -12.86 -15.79
N TYR A 57 10.69 -12.29 -15.67
CA TYR A 57 9.54 -12.69 -16.47
C TYR A 57 9.76 -12.46 -17.96
N GLN A 58 10.30 -11.31 -18.34
CA GLN A 58 10.60 -10.97 -19.75
C GLN A 58 11.65 -11.87 -20.38
N LYS A 59 12.59 -12.44 -19.61
CA LYS A 59 13.56 -13.44 -20.13
C LYS A 59 12.86 -14.70 -20.62
N SER A 60 11.81 -15.15 -19.93
CA SER A 60 11.03 -16.33 -20.31
C SER A 60 9.89 -16.01 -21.30
N HIS A 61 9.58 -14.71 -21.47
CA HIS A 61 8.53 -14.22 -22.36
C HIS A 61 9.06 -13.07 -23.23
N PRO A 62 9.95 -13.36 -24.21
CA PRO A 62 10.69 -12.32 -24.95
C PRO A 62 9.81 -11.43 -25.86
N ASN A 63 8.57 -11.82 -26.09
CA ASN A 63 7.58 -11.03 -26.80
C ASN A 63 6.80 -10.05 -25.87
N ILE A 64 6.98 -10.13 -24.54
CA ILE A 64 6.29 -9.28 -23.57
C ILE A 64 7.25 -8.21 -23.06
N THR A 65 6.81 -6.96 -23.11
CA THR A 65 7.42 -5.81 -22.45
C THR A 65 6.51 -5.36 -21.31
N ILE A 66 7.06 -5.17 -20.10
CA ILE A 66 6.30 -4.70 -18.94
C ILE A 66 6.66 -3.24 -18.69
N GLN A 67 5.65 -2.37 -18.61
CA GLN A 67 5.78 -0.96 -18.28
C GLN A 67 5.07 -0.67 -16.96
N GLU A 68 5.85 -0.41 -15.91
CA GLU A 68 5.31 0.03 -14.63
C GLU A 68 5.09 1.54 -14.62
N ARG A 69 3.95 1.96 -14.08
CA ARG A 69 3.65 3.35 -13.73
C ARG A 69 3.29 3.42 -12.25
N THR A 70 3.94 4.33 -11.55
CA THR A 70 3.68 4.54 -10.13
C THR A 70 3.11 5.93 -9.92
N ALA A 71 2.00 6.03 -9.18
CA ALA A 71 1.40 7.27 -8.74
C ALA A 71 1.35 7.36 -7.22
N ALA A 72 1.02 8.54 -6.68
CA ALA A 72 0.76 8.70 -5.25
C ALA A 72 -0.49 7.90 -4.85
N TYR A 73 -0.50 7.39 -3.61
CA TYR A 73 -1.54 6.48 -3.10
C TYR A 73 -2.98 6.92 -3.40
N ASN A 74 -3.32 8.16 -3.04
CA ASN A 74 -4.68 8.67 -3.26
C ASN A 74 -4.98 8.94 -4.74
N ASP A 75 -4.00 9.42 -5.50
CA ASP A 75 -4.16 9.74 -6.91
C ASP A 75 -4.39 8.47 -7.72
N HIS A 76 -3.58 7.43 -7.49
CA HIS A 76 -3.73 6.14 -8.14
C HIS A 76 -5.14 5.54 -7.97
N HIS A 77 -5.65 5.47 -6.73
CA HIS A 77 -6.95 4.87 -6.48
C HIS A 77 -8.11 5.72 -7.02
N ARG A 78 -8.01 7.06 -6.95
CA ARG A 78 -8.98 7.97 -7.56
C ARG A 78 -9.00 7.82 -9.08
N ASP A 79 -7.84 7.75 -9.71
CA ASP A 79 -7.71 7.61 -11.16
C ASP A 79 -8.25 6.25 -11.61
N LEU A 80 -7.92 5.16 -10.89
CA LEU A 80 -8.49 3.83 -11.16
C LEU A 80 -10.03 3.85 -11.10
N ILE A 81 -10.61 4.42 -10.05
CA ILE A 81 -12.07 4.54 -9.91
C ILE A 81 -12.67 5.29 -11.09
N THR A 82 -12.03 6.38 -11.51
CA THR A 82 -12.46 7.19 -12.66
C THR A 82 -12.36 6.40 -13.97
N HIS A 83 -11.22 5.73 -14.20
CA HIS A 83 -11.01 4.92 -15.39
C HIS A 83 -12.02 3.77 -15.50
N LEU A 84 -12.33 3.11 -14.37
CA LEU A 84 -13.35 2.06 -14.32
C LEU A 84 -14.74 2.62 -14.64
N ALA A 85 -15.07 3.81 -14.16
CA ALA A 85 -16.37 4.44 -14.42
C ALA A 85 -16.52 4.92 -15.87
N THR A 86 -15.44 5.41 -16.49
CA THR A 86 -15.44 5.90 -17.90
C THR A 86 -15.25 4.78 -18.93
N GLY A 87 -14.86 3.58 -18.49
CA GLY A 87 -14.63 2.44 -19.39
C GLY A 87 -13.28 2.47 -20.11
N SER A 88 -12.36 3.40 -19.76
CA SER A 88 -11.06 3.53 -20.42
C SER A 88 -10.01 4.16 -19.49
N GLY A 89 -8.73 3.86 -19.71
CA GLY A 89 -7.58 4.47 -19.02
C GLY A 89 -6.93 3.61 -17.96
N ALA A 90 -7.58 2.53 -17.49
CA ALA A 90 -6.93 1.58 -16.59
C ALA A 90 -5.79 0.81 -17.28
N GLY A 91 -4.80 0.40 -16.53
CA GLY A 91 -3.73 -0.50 -16.98
C GLY A 91 -4.22 -1.92 -17.23
N ASP A 92 -3.32 -2.75 -17.74
CA ASP A 92 -3.60 -4.19 -17.88
C ASP A 92 -3.59 -4.88 -16.50
N ILE A 93 -2.79 -4.36 -15.57
CA ILE A 93 -2.77 -4.77 -14.16
C ILE A 93 -2.80 -3.52 -13.29
N GLU A 94 -3.63 -3.53 -12.25
CA GLU A 94 -3.75 -2.45 -11.27
C GLU A 94 -3.47 -2.96 -9.86
N GLY A 95 -2.56 -2.29 -9.15
CA GLY A 95 -2.36 -2.49 -7.73
C GLY A 95 -3.50 -1.85 -6.93
N VAL A 96 -4.07 -2.57 -5.98
CA VAL A 96 -5.17 -2.06 -5.15
C VAL A 96 -4.87 -2.29 -3.67
N ASP A 97 -4.93 -1.23 -2.88
CA ASP A 97 -4.76 -1.33 -1.43
C ASP A 97 -5.96 -2.00 -0.75
N THR A 98 -5.72 -2.62 0.39
CA THR A 98 -6.77 -3.28 1.20
C THR A 98 -7.93 -2.36 1.56
N GLY A 99 -7.69 -1.04 1.71
CA GLY A 99 -8.72 -0.03 1.97
C GLY A 99 -9.66 0.25 0.78
N PHE A 100 -9.27 -0.17 -0.43
CA PHE A 100 -10.04 0.04 -1.66
C PHE A 100 -10.55 -1.26 -2.29
N ILE A 101 -10.02 -2.42 -1.89
CA ILE A 101 -10.40 -3.70 -2.53
C ILE A 101 -11.89 -4.01 -2.39
N ALA A 102 -12.52 -3.62 -1.28
CA ALA A 102 -13.96 -3.78 -1.10
C ALA A 102 -14.78 -3.01 -2.14
N GLN A 103 -14.34 -1.80 -2.50
CA GLN A 103 -14.96 -1.02 -3.57
C GLN A 103 -14.76 -1.66 -4.95
N MET A 104 -13.63 -2.32 -5.18
CA MET A 104 -13.35 -3.04 -6.44
C MET A 104 -14.19 -4.30 -6.55
N ARG A 105 -14.30 -5.09 -5.48
CA ARG A 105 -15.13 -6.31 -5.49
C ARG A 105 -16.63 -6.04 -5.72
N GLU A 106 -17.14 -4.88 -5.26
CA GLU A 106 -18.52 -4.48 -5.57
C GLU A 106 -18.73 -4.17 -7.06
N ARG A 107 -17.65 -3.81 -7.75
CA ARG A 107 -17.60 -3.60 -9.19
C ARG A 107 -16.97 -4.79 -9.93
N GLY A 108 -17.12 -6.00 -9.41
CA GLY A 108 -16.48 -7.21 -9.92
C GLY A 108 -16.75 -7.50 -11.40
N ASN A 109 -17.88 -6.98 -11.95
CA ASN A 109 -18.18 -7.05 -13.38
C ASN A 109 -17.18 -6.30 -14.27
N LEU A 110 -16.40 -5.34 -13.72
CA LEU A 110 -15.39 -4.56 -14.45
C LEU A 110 -13.99 -5.22 -14.42
N PHE A 111 -13.84 -6.29 -13.64
CA PHE A 111 -12.60 -7.04 -13.52
C PHE A 111 -12.70 -8.42 -14.13
N VAL A 112 -11.56 -8.94 -14.51
CA VAL A 112 -11.40 -10.33 -14.96
C VAL A 112 -11.50 -11.25 -13.74
N ASP A 113 -12.17 -12.38 -13.89
CA ASP A 113 -12.15 -13.44 -12.88
C ASP A 113 -10.79 -14.14 -12.89
N LEU A 114 -10.05 -14.04 -11.80
CA LEU A 114 -8.75 -14.67 -11.65
C LEU A 114 -8.84 -16.16 -11.32
N GLY A 115 -10.06 -16.67 -11.06
CA GLY A 115 -10.30 -18.08 -10.70
C GLY A 115 -10.05 -18.36 -9.23
N LYS A 116 -10.31 -19.62 -8.81
CA LYS A 116 -10.23 -20.07 -7.42
C LYS A 116 -9.13 -21.09 -7.13
N ASP A 117 -8.36 -21.47 -8.15
CA ASP A 117 -7.38 -22.57 -8.06
C ASP A 117 -6.29 -22.31 -7.01
N ARG A 118 -6.04 -21.04 -6.70
CA ARG A 118 -5.03 -20.60 -5.74
C ARG A 118 -5.60 -20.24 -4.36
N GLN A 119 -6.89 -20.44 -4.10
CA GLN A 119 -7.52 -20.05 -2.84
C GLN A 119 -6.80 -20.62 -1.61
N SER A 120 -6.42 -21.89 -1.65
CA SER A 120 -5.76 -22.57 -0.53
C SER A 120 -4.33 -22.10 -0.24
N GLU A 121 -3.73 -21.30 -1.11
CA GLU A 121 -2.39 -20.72 -0.90
C GLU A 121 -2.43 -19.53 0.05
N TYR A 122 -3.52 -18.76 0.06
CA TYR A 122 -3.63 -17.48 0.74
C TYR A 122 -4.22 -17.59 2.15
N LEU A 123 -3.99 -16.56 2.98
CA LEU A 123 -4.76 -16.35 4.19
C LEU A 123 -6.25 -16.19 3.82
N ASP A 124 -7.13 -16.91 4.51
CA ASP A 124 -8.58 -16.97 4.20
C ASP A 124 -9.21 -15.58 4.11
N TRP A 125 -8.91 -14.72 5.08
CA TRP A 125 -9.43 -13.35 5.11
C TRP A 125 -8.90 -12.49 3.96
N LYS A 126 -7.63 -12.71 3.55
CA LYS A 126 -7.00 -11.98 2.45
C LYS A 126 -7.65 -12.36 1.13
N TRP A 127 -7.92 -13.65 0.93
CA TRP A 127 -8.65 -14.15 -0.23
C TRP A 127 -10.09 -13.62 -0.26
N ALA A 128 -10.83 -13.75 0.86
CA ALA A 128 -12.23 -13.34 0.98
C ALA A 128 -12.41 -11.82 0.72
N ALA A 129 -11.44 -10.98 1.10
CA ALA A 129 -11.51 -9.54 0.92
C ALA A 129 -11.60 -9.10 -0.54
N SER A 130 -11.08 -9.90 -1.49
CA SER A 130 -11.15 -9.62 -2.94
C SER A 130 -12.13 -10.53 -3.70
N LEU A 131 -12.97 -11.28 -2.97
CA LEU A 131 -14.03 -12.11 -3.57
C LEU A 131 -15.30 -11.27 -3.80
N ALA A 132 -15.71 -11.11 -5.05
CA ALA A 132 -16.93 -10.41 -5.41
C ALA A 132 -18.19 -11.23 -5.06
N LYS A 133 -19.35 -10.53 -4.96
CA LYS A 133 -20.64 -11.17 -4.60
C LYS A 133 -21.09 -12.25 -5.58
N ASP A 134 -20.70 -12.14 -6.85
CA ASP A 134 -20.98 -13.15 -7.89
C ASP A 134 -19.99 -14.31 -7.89
N GLY A 135 -19.11 -14.37 -6.90
CA GLY A 135 -18.14 -15.44 -6.69
C GLY A 135 -16.85 -15.32 -7.51
N LYS A 136 -16.65 -14.22 -8.23
CA LYS A 136 -15.40 -13.94 -8.96
C LYS A 136 -14.29 -13.48 -8.02
N GLN A 137 -13.09 -13.97 -8.25
CA GLN A 137 -11.87 -13.49 -7.61
C GLN A 137 -11.31 -12.30 -8.40
N VAL A 138 -11.42 -11.07 -7.85
CA VAL A 138 -11.02 -9.85 -8.57
C VAL A 138 -9.57 -9.44 -8.31
N GLY A 139 -8.90 -10.03 -7.29
CA GLY A 139 -7.52 -9.68 -6.95
C GLY A 139 -6.75 -10.80 -6.28
N TYR A 140 -5.48 -10.98 -6.65
CA TYR A 140 -4.54 -11.80 -5.90
C TYR A 140 -3.80 -10.97 -4.86
N GLY A 141 -3.75 -11.45 -3.61
CA GLY A 141 -3.02 -10.78 -2.53
C GLY A 141 -1.51 -10.73 -2.81
N THR A 142 -0.90 -9.58 -2.60
CA THR A 142 0.54 -9.39 -2.75
C THR A 142 1.28 -9.51 -1.42
N ASP A 143 0.76 -8.84 -0.39
CA ASP A 143 1.37 -8.74 0.93
C ASP A 143 0.32 -8.49 2.02
N VAL A 144 0.78 -8.52 3.25
CA VAL A 144 0.02 -8.13 4.45
C VAL A 144 0.85 -7.15 5.29
N GLY A 145 0.17 -6.26 6.00
CA GLY A 145 0.79 -5.21 6.79
C GLY A 145 0.97 -5.58 8.26
N GLY A 146 1.57 -6.75 8.54
CA GLY A 146 1.90 -7.12 9.93
C GLY A 146 2.69 -6.01 10.63
N LEU A 147 2.27 -5.62 11.84
CA LEU A 147 2.75 -4.42 12.53
C LEU A 147 3.97 -4.67 13.42
N ALA A 148 4.87 -3.69 13.39
CA ALA A 148 5.97 -3.49 14.34
C ALA A 148 6.12 -1.98 14.60
N ILE A 149 7.13 -1.57 15.37
CA ILE A 149 7.61 -0.19 15.45
C ILE A 149 9.04 -0.15 14.92
N CYS A 150 9.26 0.62 13.85
CA CYS A 150 10.60 0.98 13.43
C CYS A 150 11.06 2.21 14.23
N TYR A 151 12.30 2.18 14.73
CA TYR A 151 12.81 3.26 15.56
C TYR A 151 14.27 3.56 15.27
N ARG A 152 14.69 4.78 15.56
CA ARG A 152 16.06 5.28 15.47
C ARG A 152 16.80 5.01 16.78
N ARG A 153 17.61 3.96 16.77
CA ARG A 153 18.42 3.58 17.93
C ARG A 153 19.42 4.66 18.33
N ASP A 154 20.03 5.34 17.36
CA ASP A 154 20.98 6.43 17.60
C ASP A 154 20.33 7.67 18.23
N LEU A 155 19.08 8.00 17.86
CA LEU A 155 18.35 9.09 18.49
C LEU A 155 17.94 8.75 19.92
N PHE A 156 17.60 7.48 20.18
CA PHE A 156 17.32 7.00 21.55
C PHE A 156 18.58 7.03 22.41
N GLU A 157 19.71 6.58 21.87
CA GLU A 157 21.01 6.63 22.56
C GLU A 157 21.40 8.07 22.90
N LYS A 158 21.32 9.00 21.94
CA LYS A 158 21.57 10.45 22.14
C LYS A 158 20.67 11.06 23.21
N ALA A 159 19.43 10.57 23.36
CA ALA A 159 18.51 10.99 24.41
C ALA A 159 18.72 10.27 25.74
N GLY A 160 19.71 9.38 25.86
CA GLY A 160 19.95 8.57 27.05
C GLY A 160 18.80 7.62 27.38
N MET A 161 18.13 7.11 26.35
CA MET A 161 17.04 6.16 26.45
C MET A 161 17.53 4.74 26.14
N PRO A 162 16.82 3.68 26.56
CA PRO A 162 17.05 2.34 26.04
C PRO A 162 16.99 2.35 24.50
N PHE A 163 17.99 1.76 23.84
CA PHE A 163 18.09 1.69 22.39
C PHE A 163 18.30 0.26 21.87
N ASP A 164 18.52 -0.70 22.76
CA ASP A 164 18.53 -2.12 22.43
C ASP A 164 17.10 -2.60 22.14
N ARG A 165 16.93 -3.43 21.12
CA ARG A 165 15.63 -3.89 20.60
C ARG A 165 14.77 -4.54 21.67
N ASP A 166 15.35 -5.41 22.48
CA ASP A 166 14.60 -6.16 23.50
C ASP A 166 14.19 -5.24 24.64
N GLN A 167 15.06 -4.33 25.05
CA GLN A 167 14.75 -3.30 26.05
C GLN A 167 13.67 -2.33 25.56
N VAL A 168 13.75 -1.92 24.29
CA VAL A 168 12.76 -1.04 23.66
C VAL A 168 11.41 -1.74 23.55
N SER A 169 11.38 -3.00 23.07
CA SER A 169 10.17 -3.82 23.00
C SER A 169 9.52 -4.02 24.37
N ALA A 170 10.33 -4.29 25.40
CA ALA A 170 9.85 -4.45 26.78
C ALA A 170 9.29 -3.15 27.37
N ALA A 171 9.87 -2.00 27.01
CA ALA A 171 9.49 -0.69 27.57
C ALA A 171 8.06 -0.28 27.21
N TRP A 172 7.52 -0.74 26.10
CA TRP A 172 6.13 -0.46 25.67
C TRP A 172 5.29 -1.71 25.38
N GLY A 173 5.82 -2.91 25.71
CA GLY A 173 5.18 -4.19 25.37
C GLY A 173 3.76 -4.38 25.91
N SER A 174 3.41 -3.74 27.05
CA SER A 174 2.08 -3.84 27.64
C SER A 174 1.02 -2.96 26.97
N GLY A 175 1.39 -2.06 26.05
CA GLY A 175 0.43 -1.32 25.25
C GLY A 175 0.80 0.13 24.93
N TRP A 176 -0.12 0.83 24.29
CA TRP A 176 0.09 2.18 23.75
C TRP A 176 0.25 3.27 24.82
N ASP A 177 -0.31 3.09 26.01
CA ASP A 177 -0.05 4.01 27.12
C ASP A 177 1.43 4.03 27.50
N GLN A 178 2.08 2.86 27.55
CA GLN A 178 3.51 2.77 27.82
C GLN A 178 4.36 3.33 26.68
N TYR A 179 3.93 3.16 25.43
CA TYR A 179 4.56 3.81 24.28
C TYR A 179 4.50 5.34 24.41
N ILE A 180 3.36 5.91 24.80
CA ILE A 180 3.20 7.34 25.02
C ILE A 180 4.09 7.82 26.19
N GLU A 181 4.13 7.08 27.29
CA GLU A 181 4.99 7.45 28.44
C GLU A 181 6.50 7.33 28.09
N PHE A 182 6.88 6.36 27.26
CA PHE A 182 8.23 6.30 26.70
C PHE A 182 8.53 7.51 25.85
N GLY A 183 7.57 7.91 24.98
CA GLY A 183 7.66 9.09 24.14
C GLY A 183 7.83 10.39 24.93
N LYS A 184 7.12 10.57 26.04
CA LYS A 184 7.30 11.74 26.92
C LYS A 184 8.70 11.83 27.49
N ARG A 185 9.29 10.69 27.91
CA ARG A 185 10.67 10.63 28.39
C ARG A 185 11.67 10.98 27.29
N TYR A 186 11.43 10.47 26.06
CA TYR A 186 12.22 10.84 24.89
C TYR A 186 12.14 12.33 24.60
N ALA A 187 10.93 12.90 24.49
CA ALA A 187 10.71 14.30 24.16
C ALA A 187 11.39 15.28 25.13
N ALA A 188 11.52 14.88 26.42
CA ALA A 188 12.23 15.68 27.43
C ALA A 188 13.73 15.79 27.18
N LYS A 189 14.33 14.91 26.35
CA LYS A 189 15.78 14.79 26.12
C LYS A 189 16.11 14.66 24.62
N ALA A 190 15.11 14.77 23.74
CA ALA A 190 15.27 14.57 22.31
C ALA A 190 16.30 15.52 21.70
N PRO A 191 17.08 15.09 20.71
CA PRO A 191 17.86 15.99 19.89
C PRO A 191 16.97 17.05 19.25
N ALA A 192 17.52 18.27 19.07
CA ALA A 192 16.76 19.39 18.48
C ALA A 192 16.19 19.00 17.11
N GLY A 193 14.89 19.25 16.90
CA GLY A 193 14.18 18.98 15.66
C GLY A 193 13.67 17.55 15.51
N SER A 194 13.89 16.65 16.49
CA SER A 194 13.38 15.29 16.46
C SER A 194 12.18 15.12 17.40
N ALA A 195 11.02 14.75 16.84
CA ALA A 195 9.83 14.33 17.57
C ALA A 195 9.87 12.82 17.88
N PHE A 196 8.95 12.34 18.71
CA PHE A 196 8.93 10.91 19.05
C PHE A 196 8.36 10.07 17.91
N PHE A 197 7.26 10.48 17.28
CA PHE A 197 6.67 9.80 16.12
C PHE A 197 6.33 10.77 14.98
N ASP A 198 6.09 10.22 13.82
CA ASP A 198 5.92 10.96 12.56
C ASP A 198 4.63 11.77 12.46
N GLY A 199 3.44 11.16 12.71
CA GLY A 199 2.16 11.86 12.61
C GLY A 199 0.98 11.06 13.13
N GLY A 200 -0.05 11.78 13.59
CA GLY A 200 -1.22 11.21 14.27
C GLY A 200 -1.99 10.21 13.42
N GLY A 201 -2.10 10.43 12.11
CA GLY A 201 -2.82 9.51 11.23
C GLY A 201 -2.18 8.13 11.17
N GLN A 202 -0.85 8.03 11.15
CA GLN A 202 -0.12 6.78 11.11
C GLN A 202 -0.21 6.05 12.45
N LEU A 203 -0.09 6.79 13.55
CA LEU A 203 -0.25 6.23 14.89
C LEU A 203 -1.67 5.66 15.09
N PHE A 204 -2.70 6.41 14.68
CA PHE A 204 -4.09 5.95 14.73
C PHE A 204 -4.29 4.64 13.94
N ASN A 205 -3.75 4.57 12.72
CA ASN A 205 -3.86 3.38 11.87
C ASN A 205 -3.24 2.14 12.52
N ALA A 206 -2.11 2.30 13.20
CA ALA A 206 -1.49 1.20 13.92
C ALA A 206 -2.35 0.72 15.10
N ILE A 207 -2.91 1.66 15.87
CA ILE A 207 -3.74 1.34 17.04
C ILE A 207 -5.04 0.63 16.61
N ILE A 208 -5.77 1.21 15.64
CA ILE A 208 -7.02 0.61 15.16
C ILE A 208 -6.77 -0.71 14.41
N GLY A 209 -5.63 -0.85 13.75
CA GLY A 209 -5.23 -2.08 13.05
C GLY A 209 -5.02 -3.31 13.94
N GLN A 210 -5.04 -3.14 15.27
CA GLN A 210 -5.00 -4.23 16.25
C GLN A 210 -6.40 -4.66 16.72
N ALA A 211 -7.43 -3.86 16.47
CA ALA A 211 -8.79 -4.15 16.88
C ALA A 211 -9.42 -5.26 16.01
N PRO A 212 -10.34 -6.06 16.55
CA PRO A 212 -11.06 -7.06 15.75
C PRO A 212 -12.07 -6.43 14.79
N VAL A 213 -12.59 -5.23 15.10
CA VAL A 213 -13.51 -4.48 14.25
C VAL A 213 -12.92 -3.09 14.02
N GLY A 214 -12.80 -2.72 12.74
CA GLY A 214 -12.35 -1.40 12.33
C GLY A 214 -13.50 -0.43 12.11
N TYR A 215 -13.58 0.12 10.91
CA TYR A 215 -14.56 1.13 10.53
C TYR A 215 -15.94 0.57 10.15
N TYR A 216 -15.99 -0.72 9.81
CA TYR A 216 -17.17 -1.40 9.32
C TYR A 216 -17.46 -2.66 10.11
N ASN A 217 -18.73 -3.00 10.25
CA ASN A 217 -19.16 -4.35 10.60
C ASN A 217 -19.36 -5.21 9.36
N GLU A 218 -19.63 -6.50 9.54
CA GLU A 218 -19.82 -7.46 8.43
C GLU A 218 -21.08 -7.19 7.60
N ASP A 219 -22.02 -6.40 8.12
CA ASP A 219 -23.24 -5.96 7.40
C ASP A 219 -22.99 -4.74 6.49
N ASN A 220 -21.75 -4.36 6.25
CA ASN A 220 -21.36 -3.14 5.52
C ASN A 220 -21.80 -1.81 6.18
N ALA A 221 -22.17 -1.81 7.44
CA ALA A 221 -22.48 -0.58 8.15
C ALA A 221 -21.21 0.08 8.69
N ILE A 222 -21.09 1.40 8.50
CA ILE A 222 -20.03 2.19 9.13
C ILE A 222 -20.33 2.28 10.63
N VAL A 223 -19.38 1.85 11.47
CA VAL A 223 -19.50 1.79 12.93
C VAL A 223 -18.55 2.76 13.65
N VAL A 224 -17.98 3.73 12.97
CA VAL A 224 -16.97 4.66 13.53
C VAL A 224 -17.45 5.37 14.79
N SER A 225 -18.70 5.85 14.81
CA SER A 225 -19.26 6.58 15.96
C SER A 225 -19.64 5.69 17.15
N THR A 226 -19.86 4.39 16.90
CA THR A 226 -20.35 3.45 17.93
C THR A 226 -19.31 2.42 18.35
N ASN A 227 -18.22 2.27 17.60
CA ASN A 227 -17.17 1.30 17.89
C ASN A 227 -16.23 1.83 19.00
N PRO A 228 -16.18 1.19 20.19
CA PRO A 228 -15.31 1.61 21.27
C PRO A 228 -13.82 1.52 20.94
N ASP A 229 -13.42 0.63 20.04
CA ASP A 229 -12.01 0.50 19.63
C ASP A 229 -11.57 1.69 18.78
N VAL A 230 -12.44 2.21 17.89
CA VAL A 230 -12.19 3.46 17.14
C VAL A 230 -12.06 4.64 18.10
N ARG A 231 -12.94 4.73 19.08
CA ARG A 231 -12.87 5.78 20.10
C ARG A 231 -11.59 5.69 20.93
N LYS A 232 -11.22 4.50 21.37
CA LYS A 232 -9.96 4.25 22.09
C LYS A 232 -8.73 4.63 21.27
N ALA A 233 -8.70 4.23 19.99
CA ALA A 233 -7.60 4.59 19.09
C ALA A 233 -7.49 6.12 18.93
N TRP A 234 -8.62 6.81 18.78
CA TRP A 234 -8.68 8.26 18.74
C TRP A 234 -8.13 8.90 20.02
N ASP A 235 -8.61 8.48 21.18
CA ASP A 235 -8.22 9.06 22.47
C ASP A 235 -6.72 8.87 22.76
N LEU A 236 -6.16 7.69 22.45
CA LEU A 236 -4.72 7.42 22.58
C LEU A 236 -3.90 8.30 21.64
N THR A 237 -4.35 8.43 20.39
CA THR A 237 -3.66 9.29 19.40
C THR A 237 -3.70 10.77 19.82
N VAL A 238 -4.85 11.25 20.23
CA VAL A 238 -5.01 12.63 20.74
C VAL A 238 -4.14 12.88 21.98
N LYS A 239 -4.10 11.91 22.92
CA LYS A 239 -3.20 11.96 24.09
C LYS A 239 -1.75 12.12 23.67
N ALA A 240 -1.30 11.36 22.66
CA ALA A 240 0.07 11.45 22.14
C ALA A 240 0.35 12.81 21.47
N ILE A 241 -0.59 13.31 20.64
CA ILE A 241 -0.49 14.63 20.00
C ILE A 241 -0.42 15.74 21.03
N GLN A 242 -1.33 15.76 22.02
CA GLN A 242 -1.39 16.75 23.10
C GLN A 242 -0.17 16.70 24.03
N SER A 243 0.54 15.57 24.08
CA SER A 243 1.82 15.45 24.77
C SER A 243 3.00 15.95 23.93
N ASN A 244 2.78 16.61 22.79
CA ASN A 244 3.79 17.14 21.85
C ASN A 244 4.78 16.07 21.35
N LEU A 245 4.31 14.85 21.09
CA LEU A 245 5.16 13.74 20.65
C LEU A 245 5.24 13.61 19.13
N SER A 246 4.34 14.26 18.38
CA SER A 246 4.21 14.17 16.93
C SER A 246 5.11 15.16 16.19
N ALA A 247 5.74 14.71 15.11
CA ALA A 247 6.36 15.57 14.10
C ALA A 247 5.33 16.29 13.20
N LYS A 248 4.04 15.97 13.35
CA LYS A 248 2.91 16.57 12.62
C LYS A 248 2.97 16.40 11.10
N LEU A 249 3.56 15.29 10.65
CA LEU A 249 3.73 14.98 9.24
C LEU A 249 2.55 14.16 8.72
N ILE A 250 2.05 14.55 7.56
CA ILE A 250 0.97 13.83 6.89
C ILE A 250 1.57 12.68 6.09
N GLY A 251 1.22 11.44 6.45
CA GLY A 251 1.73 10.25 5.79
C GLY A 251 1.56 10.28 4.27
N SER A 252 2.58 9.83 3.56
CA SER A 252 2.69 9.83 2.09
C SER A 252 2.80 11.21 1.44
N SER A 253 2.92 12.31 2.20
CA SER A 253 3.27 13.62 1.65
C SER A 253 4.76 13.74 1.35
N GLN A 254 5.14 14.75 0.56
CA GLN A 254 6.55 15.04 0.31
C GLN A 254 7.29 15.46 1.59
N GLU A 255 6.61 16.23 2.46
CA GLU A 255 7.14 16.66 3.75
C GLU A 255 7.45 15.46 4.66
N TRP A 256 6.56 14.46 4.69
CA TRP A 256 6.77 13.22 5.42
C TRP A 256 7.96 12.42 4.86
N ASN A 257 8.09 12.32 3.52
CA ASN A 257 9.26 11.71 2.90
C ASN A 257 10.56 12.44 3.29
N ASN A 258 10.54 13.77 3.29
CA ASN A 258 11.67 14.58 3.73
C ASN A 258 11.98 14.43 5.23
N GLY A 259 10.96 14.08 6.04
CA GLY A 259 11.10 13.85 7.48
C GLY A 259 12.05 12.71 7.83
N PHE A 260 12.08 11.65 7.03
CA PHE A 260 13.05 10.56 7.18
C PHE A 260 14.49 11.03 6.91
N ALA A 261 14.68 11.81 5.84
CA ALA A 261 16.01 12.31 5.45
C ALA A 261 16.57 13.36 6.42
N LYS A 262 15.69 14.01 7.20
CA LYS A 262 16.03 15.09 8.15
C LYS A 262 15.95 14.65 9.62
N ASP A 263 15.79 13.36 9.91
CA ASP A 263 15.72 12.80 11.25
C ASP A 263 14.65 13.47 12.15
N GLN A 264 13.50 13.85 11.55
CA GLN A 264 12.47 14.63 12.24
C GLN A 264 11.66 13.82 13.25
N PHE A 265 11.80 12.50 13.24
CA PHE A 265 11.12 11.61 14.20
C PHE A 265 11.98 10.39 14.52
N ALA A 266 11.78 9.86 15.71
CA ALA A 266 12.54 8.74 16.24
C ALA A 266 11.83 7.40 16.08
N THR A 267 10.51 7.37 15.95
CA THR A 267 9.72 6.15 15.77
C THR A 267 8.67 6.32 14.67
N ILE A 268 8.28 5.20 14.08
CA ILE A 268 7.15 5.14 13.16
C ILE A 268 6.43 3.80 13.32
N ALA A 269 5.10 3.82 13.24
CA ALA A 269 4.32 2.60 13.07
C ALA A 269 4.76 1.90 11.77
N CYS A 270 5.23 0.67 11.90
CA CYS A 270 5.99 -0.01 10.87
C CYS A 270 5.31 -1.31 10.45
N PRO A 271 4.28 -1.26 9.60
CA PRO A 271 3.91 -2.45 8.86
C PRO A 271 5.08 -2.88 7.97
N ALA A 272 5.16 -4.16 7.64
CA ALA A 272 6.31 -4.74 6.96
C ALA A 272 6.74 -3.97 5.70
N TRP A 273 5.78 -3.49 4.89
CA TRP A 273 6.04 -2.67 3.68
C TRP A 273 6.69 -1.30 3.98
N MET A 274 6.56 -0.77 5.20
CA MET A 274 7.17 0.49 5.61
C MET A 274 8.70 0.43 5.58
N MET A 275 9.28 -0.76 5.76
CA MET A 275 10.73 -0.96 5.69
C MET A 275 11.31 -0.50 4.35
N THR A 276 10.63 -0.81 3.22
CA THR A 276 11.02 -0.29 1.90
C THR A 276 11.03 1.24 1.87
N LYS A 277 9.99 1.87 2.41
CA LYS A 277 9.89 3.32 2.46
C LYS A 277 11.04 3.93 3.27
N ILE A 278 11.36 3.35 4.43
CA ILE A 278 12.48 3.81 5.27
C ILE A 278 13.81 3.66 4.51
N LYS A 279 14.08 2.51 3.90
CA LYS A 279 15.29 2.28 3.10
C LYS A 279 15.45 3.30 1.98
N ASP A 280 14.36 3.62 1.27
CA ASP A 280 14.39 4.54 0.15
C ASP A 280 14.62 5.99 0.58
N GLN A 281 14.05 6.43 1.73
CA GLN A 281 14.06 7.81 2.17
C GLN A 281 15.16 8.14 3.21
N ALA A 282 15.63 7.15 3.97
CA ALA A 282 16.61 7.34 5.05
C ALA A 282 17.94 6.61 4.77
N LYS A 283 18.42 6.61 3.53
CA LYS A 283 19.65 5.87 3.10
C LYS A 283 20.87 6.19 3.96
N HIS A 284 20.99 7.42 4.45
CA HIS A 284 22.08 7.88 5.30
C HIS A 284 22.10 7.22 6.68
N ALA A 285 20.96 6.69 7.14
CA ALA A 285 20.76 6.11 8.46
C ALA A 285 20.72 4.57 8.45
N ALA A 286 21.39 3.93 7.46
CA ALA A 286 21.54 2.48 7.42
C ALA A 286 22.29 1.99 8.68
N GLY A 287 21.72 1.00 9.37
CA GLY A 287 22.22 0.50 10.67
C GLY A 287 21.79 1.31 11.89
N GLU A 288 21.25 2.54 11.70
CA GLU A 288 20.73 3.37 12.79
C GLU A 288 19.23 3.16 13.06
N TRP A 289 18.52 2.59 12.11
CA TRP A 289 17.18 2.08 12.31
C TRP A 289 17.18 0.67 12.90
N ASP A 290 16.17 0.38 13.70
CA ASP A 290 15.93 -0.95 14.24
C ASP A 290 14.41 -1.22 14.29
N VAL A 291 14.00 -2.46 14.59
CA VAL A 291 12.61 -2.88 14.62
C VAL A 291 12.29 -3.51 15.95
N ALA A 292 11.32 -2.96 16.66
CA ALA A 292 10.81 -3.47 17.94
C ALA A 292 9.37 -3.97 17.77
N SER A 293 8.92 -4.82 18.70
CA SER A 293 7.52 -5.28 18.74
C SER A 293 6.56 -4.09 18.84
N VAL A 294 5.41 -4.20 18.20
CA VAL A 294 4.33 -3.21 18.36
C VAL A 294 3.75 -3.28 19.76
N PRO A 295 3.38 -2.14 20.39
CA PRO A 295 2.73 -2.13 21.70
C PRO A 295 1.46 -3.00 21.71
N GLY A 296 1.37 -3.96 22.66
CA GLY A 296 0.24 -4.88 22.76
C GLY A 296 0.23 -6.06 21.78
N GLY A 297 1.17 -6.12 20.84
CA GLY A 297 1.33 -7.22 19.88
C GLY A 297 0.29 -7.30 18.77
N GLY A 298 0.59 -8.03 17.71
CA GLY A 298 -0.32 -8.26 16.58
C GLY A 298 -0.63 -7.01 15.76
N GLY A 299 -1.70 -7.11 14.95
CA GLY A 299 -2.21 -6.00 14.15
C GLY A 299 -1.80 -6.06 12.68
N ASN A 300 -2.63 -5.40 11.87
CA ASN A 300 -2.44 -5.26 10.43
C ASN A 300 -2.75 -3.83 9.98
N TRP A 301 -1.85 -3.25 9.21
CA TRP A 301 -2.12 -2.01 8.50
C TRP A 301 -1.67 -2.11 7.06
N GLY A 302 -2.66 -2.11 6.15
CA GLY A 302 -2.44 -2.18 4.72
C GLY A 302 -2.32 -3.61 4.18
N GLY A 303 -1.55 -3.73 3.13
CA GLY A 303 -1.46 -4.87 2.24
C GLY A 303 -2.21 -4.61 0.94
N SER A 304 -1.83 -5.30 -0.13
CA SER A 304 -2.26 -4.95 -1.47
C SER A 304 -2.70 -6.17 -2.27
N TYR A 305 -3.26 -5.89 -3.44
CA TYR A 305 -3.72 -6.88 -4.41
C TYR A 305 -3.29 -6.46 -5.82
N LEU A 306 -3.07 -7.42 -6.70
CA LEU A 306 -3.05 -7.19 -8.14
C LEU A 306 -4.38 -7.59 -8.73
N THR A 307 -4.99 -6.67 -9.47
CA THR A 307 -6.27 -6.85 -10.18
C THR A 307 -6.06 -6.70 -11.67
N VAL A 308 -6.94 -7.31 -12.49
CA VAL A 308 -6.89 -7.23 -13.95
C VAL A 308 -8.20 -6.59 -14.44
N PRO A 309 -8.21 -5.28 -14.76
CA PRO A 309 -9.37 -4.64 -15.35
C PRO A 309 -9.72 -5.21 -16.72
N LYS A 310 -11.01 -5.36 -17.04
CA LYS A 310 -11.46 -5.82 -18.38
C LYS A 310 -11.17 -4.86 -19.52
N GLN A 311 -10.75 -3.63 -19.21
CA GLN A 311 -10.35 -2.62 -20.19
C GLN A 311 -8.99 -2.94 -20.82
N GLY A 312 -8.18 -3.79 -20.20
CA GLY A 312 -6.89 -4.22 -20.71
C GLY A 312 -7.00 -4.88 -22.08
N LYS A 313 -5.99 -4.70 -22.91
CA LYS A 313 -5.96 -5.25 -24.27
C LYS A 313 -5.45 -6.70 -24.30
N HIS A 314 -4.64 -7.08 -23.32
CA HIS A 314 -3.94 -8.36 -23.26
C HIS A 314 -4.32 -9.11 -21.96
N ILE A 315 -5.62 -9.41 -21.83
CA ILE A 315 -6.22 -9.94 -20.58
C ILE A 315 -5.56 -11.24 -20.14
N GLU A 316 -5.32 -12.19 -21.03
CA GLU A 316 -4.75 -13.49 -20.68
C GLU A 316 -3.29 -13.37 -20.24
N GLU A 317 -2.51 -12.51 -20.89
CA GLU A 317 -1.12 -12.25 -20.53
C GLU A 317 -1.05 -11.47 -19.20
N ALA A 318 -1.92 -10.50 -18.98
CA ALA A 318 -2.04 -9.77 -17.73
C ALA A 318 -2.43 -10.69 -16.57
N LYS A 319 -3.37 -11.61 -16.78
CA LYS A 319 -3.78 -12.61 -15.80
C LYS A 319 -2.61 -13.54 -15.43
N LYS A 320 -1.85 -14.02 -16.42
CA LYS A 320 -0.66 -14.85 -16.21
C LYS A 320 0.42 -14.10 -15.43
N LEU A 321 0.70 -12.85 -15.80
CA LEU A 321 1.69 -12.03 -15.10
C LEU A 321 1.26 -11.74 -13.67
N ALA A 322 -0.01 -11.37 -13.42
CA ALA A 322 -0.51 -11.14 -12.07
C ALA A 322 -0.43 -12.40 -11.19
N ALA A 323 -0.78 -13.56 -11.74
CA ALA A 323 -0.66 -14.85 -11.05
C ALA A 323 0.80 -15.19 -10.74
N TRP A 324 1.73 -14.95 -11.67
CA TRP A 324 3.16 -15.19 -11.47
C TRP A 324 3.77 -14.25 -10.44
N LEU A 325 3.52 -12.94 -10.54
CA LEU A 325 4.04 -11.94 -9.57
C LEU A 325 3.58 -12.21 -8.13
N THR A 326 2.44 -12.84 -7.95
CA THR A 326 1.86 -13.16 -6.64
C THR A 326 2.05 -14.61 -6.23
N ALA A 327 2.83 -15.41 -6.99
CA ALA A 327 3.13 -16.78 -6.63
C ALA A 327 4.08 -16.86 -5.41
N PRO A 328 4.12 -18.01 -4.69
CA PRO A 328 4.90 -18.13 -3.46
C PRO A 328 6.37 -17.72 -3.60
N GLU A 329 7.04 -18.17 -4.67
CA GLU A 329 8.44 -17.86 -4.93
C GLU A 329 8.66 -16.34 -5.10
N GLN A 330 7.81 -15.66 -5.87
CA GLN A 330 7.92 -14.24 -6.13
C GLN A 330 7.64 -13.42 -4.88
N GLN A 331 6.61 -13.79 -4.08
CA GLN A 331 6.36 -13.12 -2.79
C GLN A 331 7.53 -13.30 -1.82
N ALA A 332 8.18 -14.47 -1.79
CA ALA A 332 9.39 -14.68 -0.99
C ALA A 332 10.55 -13.79 -1.44
N LYS A 333 10.79 -13.67 -2.77
CA LYS A 333 11.80 -12.77 -3.34
C LYS A 333 11.52 -11.31 -2.98
N VAL A 334 10.26 -10.87 -3.08
CA VAL A 334 9.85 -9.50 -2.70
C VAL A 334 10.08 -9.25 -1.21
N PHE A 335 9.78 -10.20 -0.33
CA PHE A 335 10.04 -10.04 1.10
C PHE A 335 11.52 -9.84 1.40
N THR A 336 12.39 -10.68 0.88
CA THR A 336 13.83 -10.58 1.13
C THR A 336 14.46 -9.32 0.52
N ALA A 337 13.92 -8.84 -0.62
CA ALA A 337 14.40 -7.63 -1.27
C ALA A 337 13.87 -6.34 -0.62
N ARG A 338 12.60 -6.34 -0.18
CA ARG A 338 11.89 -5.12 0.21
C ARG A 338 11.23 -5.16 1.59
N GLY A 339 10.97 -6.33 2.15
CA GLY A 339 10.32 -6.48 3.44
C GLY A 339 8.80 -6.66 3.37
N ASN A 340 8.18 -6.62 2.20
CA ASN A 340 6.74 -6.81 2.05
C ASN A 340 6.34 -8.24 2.48
N LEU A 341 5.63 -8.37 3.60
CA LEU A 341 5.30 -9.67 4.17
C LEU A 341 4.32 -10.44 3.29
N PRO A 342 4.66 -11.68 2.87
CA PRO A 342 3.79 -12.45 1.99
C PRO A 342 2.36 -12.61 2.50
N SER A 343 1.38 -12.62 1.59
CA SER A 343 -0.02 -12.98 1.88
C SER A 343 -0.26 -14.50 1.89
N ILE A 344 0.80 -15.29 1.73
CA ILE A 344 0.81 -16.77 1.66
C ILE A 344 1.40 -17.32 2.95
N PRO A 345 0.58 -17.84 3.90
CA PRO A 345 1.03 -18.24 5.23
C PRO A 345 2.03 -19.40 5.22
N ALA A 346 1.98 -20.29 4.21
CA ALA A 346 2.92 -21.41 4.08
C ALA A 346 4.39 -20.96 3.93
N LEU A 347 4.63 -19.66 3.63
CA LEU A 347 5.97 -19.08 3.55
C LEU A 347 6.53 -18.69 4.93
N TYR A 348 5.67 -18.46 5.93
CA TYR A 348 6.09 -17.89 7.21
C TYR A 348 7.07 -18.74 8.01
N ASP A 349 7.02 -20.06 7.83
CA ASP A 349 7.91 -21.01 8.49
C ASP A 349 9.09 -21.45 7.60
N LYS A 350 9.19 -20.91 6.36
CA LYS A 350 10.35 -21.17 5.50
C LYS A 350 11.58 -20.46 6.05
N PRO A 351 12.76 -21.12 6.08
CA PRO A 351 13.99 -20.53 6.63
C PRO A 351 14.34 -19.17 6.03
N ASP A 352 14.17 -19.01 4.72
CA ASP A 352 14.47 -17.76 4.00
C ASP A 352 13.59 -16.58 4.44
N ILE A 353 12.41 -16.87 4.99
CA ILE A 353 11.50 -15.86 5.55
C ILE A 353 11.68 -15.79 7.07
N ALA A 354 11.49 -16.90 7.80
CA ALA A 354 11.47 -16.91 9.26
C ALA A 354 12.79 -16.42 9.89
N GLN A 355 13.93 -16.73 9.27
CA GLN A 355 15.27 -16.39 9.78
C GLN A 355 15.86 -15.13 9.15
N TYR A 356 15.10 -14.46 8.25
CA TYR A 356 15.59 -13.28 7.55
C TYR A 356 15.87 -12.13 8.50
N LYS A 357 17.10 -11.60 8.40
CA LYS A 357 17.58 -10.44 9.13
C LYS A 357 17.89 -9.33 8.14
N ASP A 358 17.55 -8.11 8.49
CA ASP A 358 17.75 -6.97 7.61
C ASP A 358 18.90 -6.08 8.14
N ALA A 359 19.98 -6.01 7.35
CA ALA A 359 21.20 -5.27 7.72
C ALA A 359 20.94 -3.76 7.86
N PHE A 360 20.03 -3.18 7.07
CA PHE A 360 19.67 -1.77 7.18
C PHE A 360 19.07 -1.45 8.57
N PHE A 361 18.32 -2.41 9.12
CA PHE A 361 17.70 -2.32 10.43
C PHE A 361 18.52 -3.00 11.52
N ASN A 362 19.82 -2.75 11.56
CA ASN A 362 20.71 -3.28 12.60
C ASN A 362 20.61 -4.82 12.76
N ASN A 363 20.54 -5.54 11.63
CA ASN A 363 20.33 -6.98 11.61
C ASN A 363 19.08 -7.45 12.38
N ALA A 364 18.03 -6.64 12.41
CA ALA A 364 16.76 -7.02 13.03
C ALA A 364 16.24 -8.34 12.47
N PRO A 365 15.73 -9.26 13.30
CA PRO A 365 15.13 -10.52 12.86
C PRO A 365 13.73 -10.27 12.32
N VAL A 366 13.65 -9.50 11.22
CA VAL A 366 12.38 -9.00 10.67
C VAL A 366 11.48 -10.11 10.18
N GLY A 367 12.07 -11.23 9.72
CA GLY A 367 11.31 -12.42 9.38
C GLY A 367 10.49 -12.92 10.56
N GLN A 368 11.12 -13.14 11.70
CA GLN A 368 10.47 -13.58 12.92
C GLN A 368 9.46 -12.55 13.45
N LEU A 369 9.84 -11.27 13.49
CA LEU A 369 8.99 -10.20 14.00
C LEU A 369 7.68 -10.08 13.23
N PHE A 370 7.75 -9.96 11.90
CA PHE A 370 6.56 -9.75 11.09
C PHE A 370 5.71 -11.02 10.91
N THR A 371 6.31 -12.21 10.82
CA THR A 371 5.53 -13.45 10.76
C THR A 371 4.82 -13.73 12.08
N THR A 372 5.43 -13.40 13.23
CA THR A 372 4.77 -13.45 14.54
C THR A 372 3.59 -12.48 14.59
N ALA A 373 3.79 -11.23 14.17
CA ALA A 373 2.71 -10.24 14.12
C ALA A 373 1.56 -10.68 13.21
N ALA A 374 1.87 -11.26 12.04
CA ALA A 374 0.86 -11.78 11.11
C ALA A 374 0.06 -12.96 11.67
N LYS A 375 0.70 -13.86 12.42
CA LYS A 375 0.01 -14.98 13.09
C LYS A 375 -0.91 -14.51 14.22
N GLN A 376 -0.68 -13.33 14.78
CA GLN A 376 -1.46 -12.75 15.89
C GLN A 376 -2.50 -11.72 15.42
N LEU A 377 -2.48 -11.31 14.14
CA LEU A 377 -3.41 -10.30 13.65
C LEU A 377 -4.86 -10.77 13.72
N LYS A 378 -5.75 -9.80 13.95
CA LYS A 378 -7.20 -10.00 13.88
C LYS A 378 -7.67 -9.40 12.57
N PRO A 379 -8.18 -10.22 11.63
CA PRO A 379 -8.68 -9.72 10.36
C PRO A 379 -9.85 -8.76 10.58
N GLN A 380 -9.81 -7.60 9.92
CA GLN A 380 -10.91 -6.64 9.96
C GLN A 380 -11.67 -6.66 8.65
N TYR A 381 -12.99 -6.65 8.74
CA TYR A 381 -13.83 -6.43 7.57
C TYR A 381 -13.63 -5.02 7.03
N GLN A 382 -13.39 -4.92 5.72
CA GLN A 382 -13.24 -3.65 5.01
C GLN A 382 -14.46 -3.41 4.13
N GLY A 383 -15.16 -2.32 4.40
CA GLY A 383 -16.30 -1.89 3.58
C GLY A 383 -15.88 -1.02 2.39
N PRO A 384 -16.86 -0.68 1.50
CA PRO A 384 -16.57 -0.06 0.20
C PRO A 384 -15.89 1.31 0.25
N ARG A 385 -16.04 2.05 1.34
CA ARG A 385 -15.47 3.39 1.55
C ARG A 385 -14.40 3.44 2.63
N ALA A 386 -13.79 2.28 2.96
CA ALA A 386 -12.82 2.19 4.06
C ALA A 386 -11.63 3.14 3.90
N GLY A 387 -11.10 3.29 2.67
CA GLY A 387 -10.02 4.24 2.38
C GLY A 387 -10.43 5.72 2.57
N ASP A 388 -11.68 6.06 2.21
CA ASP A 388 -12.22 7.42 2.42
C ASP A 388 -12.45 7.70 3.92
N VAL A 389 -12.96 6.72 4.67
CA VAL A 389 -13.12 6.81 6.13
C VAL A 389 -11.76 7.04 6.79
N GLN A 390 -10.74 6.25 6.43
CA GLN A 390 -9.39 6.42 6.94
C GLN A 390 -8.84 7.82 6.64
N THR A 391 -9.04 8.31 5.43
CA THR A 391 -8.63 9.66 5.02
C THR A 391 -9.32 10.73 5.85
N THR A 392 -10.64 10.61 6.07
CA THR A 392 -11.43 11.55 6.87
C THR A 392 -10.94 11.61 8.33
N ILE A 393 -10.64 10.45 8.93
CA ILE A 393 -10.08 10.38 10.30
C ILE A 393 -8.69 11.02 10.36
N ARG A 394 -7.81 10.70 9.40
CA ARG A 394 -6.49 11.32 9.31
C ARG A 394 -6.59 12.85 9.24
N ASP A 395 -7.46 13.39 8.38
CA ASP A 395 -7.59 14.82 8.19
C ASP A 395 -8.14 15.51 9.46
N ALA A 396 -8.98 14.81 10.23
CA ALA A 396 -9.43 15.30 11.54
C ALA A 396 -8.28 15.37 12.56
N LEU A 397 -7.41 14.35 12.62
CA LEU A 397 -6.22 14.36 13.47
C LEU A 397 -5.23 15.46 13.06
N VAL A 398 -5.05 15.69 11.76
CA VAL A 398 -4.22 16.78 11.24
C VAL A 398 -4.74 18.15 11.70
N ARG A 399 -6.07 18.37 11.75
CA ARG A 399 -6.62 19.63 12.29
C ARG A 399 -6.23 19.86 13.75
N ILE A 400 -6.17 18.80 14.56
CA ILE A 400 -5.72 18.87 15.96
C ILE A 400 -4.22 19.16 16.02
N GLU A 401 -3.40 18.43 15.27
CA GLU A 401 -1.94 18.63 15.22
C GLU A 401 -1.52 20.04 14.79
N GLN A 402 -2.30 20.64 13.89
CA GLN A 402 -2.08 22.00 13.42
C GLN A 402 -2.68 23.08 14.34
N GLY A 403 -3.33 22.69 15.45
CA GLY A 403 -4.00 23.62 16.36
C GLY A 403 -5.23 24.33 15.75
N LYS A 404 -5.76 23.84 14.63
CA LYS A 404 -6.89 24.42 13.92
C LYS A 404 -8.24 24.08 14.55
N GLN A 405 -8.29 23.01 15.34
CA GLN A 405 -9.51 22.52 15.94
C GLN A 405 -9.22 21.79 17.25
N ARG A 406 -10.11 21.93 18.22
CA ARG A 406 -10.06 21.15 19.47
C ARG A 406 -10.41 19.68 19.18
N SER A 407 -9.94 18.79 20.03
CA SER A 407 -10.11 17.34 19.82
C SER A 407 -11.58 16.90 19.83
N ASP A 408 -12.40 17.46 20.72
CA ASP A 408 -13.83 17.18 20.82
C ASP A 408 -14.63 17.68 19.60
N GLU A 409 -14.33 18.88 19.15
CA GLU A 409 -14.92 19.48 17.94
C GLU A 409 -14.51 18.69 16.69
N SER A 410 -13.22 18.33 16.60
CA SER A 410 -12.69 17.56 15.48
C SER A 410 -13.27 16.14 15.41
N TRP A 411 -13.50 15.49 16.57
CA TRP A 411 -14.21 14.22 16.65
C TRP A 411 -15.64 14.34 16.12
N THR A 412 -16.39 15.31 16.62
CA THR A 412 -17.79 15.51 16.22
C THR A 412 -17.92 15.78 14.72
N GLN A 413 -17.06 16.65 14.19
CA GLN A 413 -17.02 16.90 12.75
C GLN A 413 -16.63 15.65 11.96
N MET A 414 -15.60 14.92 12.38
CA MET A 414 -15.14 13.70 11.72
C MET A 414 -16.25 12.66 11.66
N VAL A 415 -16.98 12.42 12.75
CA VAL A 415 -18.11 11.48 12.75
C VAL A 415 -19.18 11.92 11.74
N SER A 416 -19.56 13.21 11.73
CA SER A 416 -20.51 13.74 10.74
C SER A 416 -20.02 13.59 9.30
N ASP A 417 -18.70 13.81 9.05
CA ASP A 417 -18.10 13.67 7.72
C ASP A 417 -18.13 12.20 7.27
N VAL A 418 -17.83 11.27 8.16
CA VAL A 418 -17.87 9.82 7.89
C VAL A 418 -19.30 9.33 7.65
N GLU A 419 -20.28 9.80 8.42
CA GLU A 419 -21.69 9.44 8.22
C GLU A 419 -22.22 9.89 6.84
N ARG A 420 -21.68 10.99 6.28
CA ARG A 420 -21.98 11.40 4.89
C ARG A 420 -21.43 10.46 3.83
N LEU A 421 -20.36 9.72 4.13
CA LEU A 421 -19.82 8.69 3.22
C LEU A 421 -20.73 7.46 3.12
N ALA A 422 -21.61 7.23 4.10
CA ALA A 422 -22.56 6.12 4.11
C ALA A 422 -23.81 6.35 3.22
N LYS A 423 -24.01 7.60 2.79
CA LYS A 423 -25.16 8.02 1.95
C LYS A 423 -24.80 7.97 0.47
#